data_5c07c3d95a663ba2de2e267162e80bdf
#
_entry.id   5c07c3d95a663ba2de2e267162e80bdf
#
_cell.length_a   1.000
_cell.length_b   1.000
_cell.length_c   1.000
_cell.angle_alpha   90.00
_cell.angle_beta   90.00
_cell.angle_gamma   90.00
#
_symmetry.space_group_name_H-M   'P 1'
#
loop_
_entity.id
_entity.type
_entity.pdbx_description
1 polymer ?
#
loop_
_entity_poly.entity_id
_entity_poly.type
_entity_poly.pdbx_seq_one_letter_code
_entity_poly.pdbx_strand_id
1 'polypeptide(L)'
;MTLDSQPSTGASETLASLDQREVSTTLPLEKLKLSSQVGNAEASIFQLRQQWHSQPRKMRIIHVGAGATGLCAAYKFERQLTNYELVCYEKNGEVGGTWLQNRYPGCACDVPAHIYTYTFEPNPFWKSYYAYSPEIQDYFVKFCEKYQLRKYIKVKHRVLSATWHEEKGQWAVEVEHNGQVFTDWCHVLVNGSGLLNKYRCKLA
;
A
#
# COMPACT_ATOMS: atom_id res chain seq x y z
N MET A 1 -20.29 -25.82 54.89
CA MET A 1 -21.08 -24.77 55.52
C MET A 1 -21.89 -24.10 54.43
N THR A 2 -23.12 -24.55 54.39
CA THR A 2 -24.24 -24.07 53.60
C THR A 2 -24.70 -22.72 54.07
N LEU A 3 -25.08 -21.84 53.20
CA LEU A 3 -26.21 -20.95 53.39
C LEU A 3 -26.73 -20.42 52.05
N ASP A 4 -27.89 -20.97 51.74
CA ASP A 4 -28.91 -20.48 50.83
C ASP A 4 -29.41 -19.10 51.21
N SER A 5 -29.83 -18.32 50.23
CA SER A 5 -31.11 -17.63 50.25
C SER A 5 -31.40 -16.86 48.94
N GLN A 6 -32.35 -17.35 48.21
CA GLN A 6 -33.27 -16.63 47.33
C GLN A 6 -34.51 -16.21 48.15
N PRO A 7 -35.51 -15.51 47.59
CA PRO A 7 -35.63 -14.48 46.57
C PRO A 7 -36.48 -13.28 47.04
N SER A 8 -36.57 -12.21 46.24
CA SER A 8 -37.75 -11.30 46.38
C SER A 8 -38.29 -10.88 45.01
N THR A 9 -39.53 -11.21 44.89
CA THR A 9 -40.52 -10.93 43.88
C THR A 9 -40.87 -9.44 43.77
N GLY A 10 -41.25 -9.00 42.58
CA GLY A 10 -42.37 -8.10 42.40
C GLY A 10 -42.05 -6.79 41.70
N ALA A 11 -42.48 -6.66 40.47
CA ALA A 11 -43.52 -5.72 40.07
C ALA A 11 -43.60 -5.67 38.53
N SER A 12 -44.71 -6.16 38.05
CA SER A 12 -45.25 -5.90 36.73
C SER A 12 -45.77 -4.48 36.68
N GLU A 13 -45.33 -3.67 35.74
CA GLU A 13 -46.13 -2.54 35.28
C GLU A 13 -46.04 -2.42 33.76
N THR A 14 -47.20 -2.53 33.22
CA THR A 14 -47.73 -2.25 31.91
C THR A 14 -47.29 -0.89 31.39
N LEU A 15 -46.67 -0.84 30.26
CA LEU A 15 -46.59 0.40 29.46
C LEU A 15 -47.22 0.16 28.10
N ALA A 16 -48.28 0.89 27.96
CA ALA A 16 -49.19 0.96 26.84
C ALA A 16 -48.48 1.41 25.52
N SER A 17 -49.03 0.87 24.46
CA SER A 17 -49.03 1.32 23.07
C SER A 17 -48.64 2.77 22.86
N LEU A 18 -47.51 3.02 22.17
CA LEU A 18 -47.25 4.26 21.48
C LEU A 18 -47.39 4.05 19.97
N ASP A 19 -48.38 4.75 19.52
CA ASP A 19 -48.88 4.99 18.19
C ASP A 19 -47.79 5.12 17.10
N GLN A 20 -47.82 4.25 16.12
CA GLN A 20 -47.09 4.34 14.89
C GLN A 20 -47.72 5.44 14.03
N ARG A 21 -47.18 6.64 14.11
CA ARG A 21 -47.42 7.64 13.09
C ARG A 21 -46.31 7.55 12.03
N GLU A 22 -46.65 6.91 10.94
CA GLU A 22 -45.95 7.04 9.69
C GLU A 22 -45.85 8.51 9.29
N VAL A 23 -44.70 9.10 9.41
CA VAL A 23 -44.38 10.38 8.75
C VAL A 23 -43.86 10.05 7.37
N SER A 24 -44.79 9.79 6.47
CA SER A 24 -44.54 9.83 5.04
C SER A 24 -44.34 11.30 4.60
N THR A 25 -43.11 11.76 4.59
CA THR A 25 -42.78 13.05 3.95
C THR A 25 -41.95 12.79 2.71
N THR A 26 -42.58 12.23 1.70
CA THR A 26 -42.12 12.34 0.32
C THR A 26 -42.41 13.74 -0.19
N LEU A 27 -41.43 14.61 -0.12
CA LEU A 27 -41.46 15.88 -0.87
C LEU A 27 -41.27 15.54 -2.35
N PRO A 28 -42.18 15.96 -3.21
CA PRO A 28 -42.02 15.75 -4.65
C PRO A 28 -40.85 16.59 -5.19
N LEU A 29 -39.95 15.90 -5.89
CA LEU A 29 -38.71 16.42 -6.52
C LEU A 29 -38.95 17.51 -7.61
N GLU A 30 -40.17 17.94 -7.81
CA GLU A 30 -40.50 18.87 -8.90
C GLU A 30 -40.45 20.37 -8.52
N LYS A 31 -40.12 20.76 -7.31
CA LYS A 31 -40.15 22.20 -6.93
C LYS A 31 -38.78 22.84 -6.67
N LEU A 32 -37.69 22.26 -7.10
CA LEU A 32 -36.40 22.94 -7.15
C LEU A 32 -36.09 23.45 -8.58
N LYS A 33 -36.98 24.30 -9.10
CA LYS A 33 -36.60 25.20 -10.19
C LYS A 33 -35.78 26.35 -9.58
N LEU A 34 -34.46 26.16 -9.50
CA LEU A 34 -33.56 27.29 -9.27
C LEU A 34 -33.59 28.17 -10.51
N SER A 35 -33.94 29.42 -10.29
CA SER A 35 -34.05 30.46 -11.32
C SER A 35 -32.73 30.59 -12.11
N SER A 36 -32.85 30.46 -13.42
CA SER A 36 -31.82 30.73 -14.41
C SER A 36 -31.51 32.22 -14.47
N GLN A 37 -30.51 32.68 -13.75
CA GLN A 37 -29.75 33.90 -14.08
C GLN A 37 -28.38 33.83 -13.38
N VAL A 38 -27.44 33.07 -13.94
CA VAL A 38 -26.02 33.30 -13.77
C VAL A 38 -25.37 33.11 -15.15
N GLY A 39 -24.63 34.15 -15.56
CA GLY A 39 -24.03 34.26 -16.87
C GLY A 39 -23.12 33.12 -17.27
N ASN A 40 -22.82 33.03 -18.56
CA ASN A 40 -21.99 32.06 -19.25
C ASN A 40 -20.64 31.82 -18.60
N ALA A 41 -20.61 31.04 -17.52
CA ALA A 41 -19.47 30.22 -17.11
C ALA A 41 -19.82 28.79 -17.53
N GLU A 42 -19.02 28.18 -18.35
CA GLU A 42 -19.13 26.76 -18.65
C GLU A 42 -19.30 26.00 -17.34
N ALA A 43 -20.52 25.63 -17.01
CA ALA A 43 -20.83 24.83 -15.85
C ALA A 43 -20.21 23.47 -16.13
N SER A 44 -19.07 23.21 -15.52
CA SER A 44 -18.55 21.84 -15.42
C SER A 44 -19.65 21.02 -14.77
N ILE A 45 -20.34 20.21 -15.58
CA ILE A 45 -21.39 19.33 -15.10
C ILE A 45 -20.72 18.34 -14.16
N PHE A 46 -20.85 18.59 -12.88
CA PHE A 46 -20.35 17.70 -11.84
C PHE A 46 -21.17 16.42 -11.91
N GLN A 47 -20.65 15.40 -12.59
CA GLN A 47 -21.28 14.10 -12.64
C GLN A 47 -21.06 13.39 -11.32
N LEU A 48 -22.08 13.35 -10.48
CA LEU A 48 -22.09 12.52 -9.29
C LEU A 48 -21.98 11.07 -9.72
N ARG A 49 -20.88 10.43 -9.35
CA ARG A 49 -20.75 8.97 -9.54
C ARG A 49 -21.80 8.29 -8.67
N GLN A 50 -22.68 7.52 -9.28
CA GLN A 50 -23.64 6.67 -8.57
C GLN A 50 -22.90 5.45 -8.01
N GLN A 51 -22.14 5.65 -6.97
CA GLN A 51 -21.40 4.59 -6.26
C GLN A 51 -21.70 4.72 -4.77
N TRP A 52 -21.84 3.57 -4.10
CA TRP A 52 -21.93 3.54 -2.66
C TRP A 52 -20.65 4.15 -2.05
N HIS A 53 -20.77 4.93 -0.98
CA HIS A 53 -19.63 5.61 -0.35
C HIS A 53 -18.44 4.69 -0.02
N SER A 54 -18.69 3.43 0.29
CA SER A 54 -17.67 2.42 0.64
C SER A 54 -17.60 1.27 -0.37
N GLN A 55 -18.04 1.45 -1.61
CA GLN A 55 -17.97 0.40 -2.60
C GLN A 55 -16.51 -0.02 -2.85
N PRO A 56 -16.17 -1.30 -2.62
CA PRO A 56 -14.81 -1.79 -2.86
C PRO A 56 -14.46 -1.65 -4.34
N ARG A 57 -13.36 -0.98 -4.61
CA ARG A 57 -12.79 -0.89 -5.97
C ARG A 57 -11.43 -1.55 -6.00
N LYS A 58 -11.10 -2.20 -7.10
CA LYS A 58 -9.78 -2.78 -7.29
C LYS A 58 -8.75 -1.67 -7.43
N MET A 59 -7.74 -1.67 -6.57
CA MET A 59 -6.64 -0.72 -6.60
C MET A 59 -5.42 -1.36 -7.24
N ARG A 60 -4.83 -0.68 -8.21
CA ARG A 60 -3.55 -1.09 -8.80
C ARG A 60 -2.43 -0.27 -8.18
N ILE A 61 -1.41 -0.97 -7.67
CA ILE A 61 -0.26 -0.39 -6.95
C ILE A 61 1.00 -0.74 -7.73
N ILE A 62 1.82 0.24 -8.04
CA ILE A 62 3.19 0.04 -8.51
C ILE A 62 4.14 0.45 -7.41
N HIS A 63 5.06 -0.45 -7.05
CA HIS A 63 6.18 -0.18 -6.15
C HIS A 63 7.48 -0.13 -6.95
N VAL A 64 8.25 0.93 -6.76
CA VAL A 64 9.55 1.09 -7.44
C VAL A 64 10.67 0.56 -6.55
N GLY A 65 11.34 -0.49 -7.02
CA GLY A 65 12.47 -1.14 -6.33
C GLY A 65 12.06 -2.32 -5.45
N ALA A 66 12.82 -3.41 -5.52
CA ALA A 66 12.67 -4.61 -4.70
C ALA A 66 13.80 -4.76 -3.66
N GLY A 67 14.21 -3.65 -3.07
CA GLY A 67 15.05 -3.63 -1.87
C GLY A 67 14.25 -3.93 -0.60
N ALA A 68 14.80 -3.62 0.56
CA ALA A 68 14.16 -3.83 1.87
C ALA A 68 12.73 -3.26 1.92
N THR A 69 12.52 -2.05 1.40
CA THR A 69 11.19 -1.40 1.39
C THR A 69 10.20 -2.17 0.50
N GLY A 70 10.61 -2.57 -0.71
CA GLY A 70 9.73 -3.28 -1.66
C GLY A 70 9.32 -4.64 -1.15
N LEU A 71 10.24 -5.38 -0.57
CA LEU A 71 9.96 -6.69 0.05
C LEU A 71 9.03 -6.55 1.26
N CYS A 72 9.27 -5.56 2.13
CA CYS A 72 8.40 -5.27 3.26
C CYS A 72 6.99 -4.87 2.80
N ALA A 73 6.88 -3.99 1.81
CA ALA A 73 5.61 -3.55 1.26
C ALA A 73 4.82 -4.73 0.67
N ALA A 74 5.45 -5.57 -0.15
CA ALA A 74 4.81 -6.76 -0.73
C ALA A 74 4.27 -7.70 0.36
N TYR A 75 5.09 -7.96 1.40
CA TYR A 75 4.69 -8.79 2.55
C TYR A 75 3.50 -8.19 3.31
N LYS A 76 3.52 -6.90 3.59
CA LYS A 76 2.46 -6.21 4.35
C LYS A 76 1.18 -6.09 3.54
N PHE A 77 1.28 -5.74 2.26
CA PHE A 77 0.11 -5.59 1.39
C PHE A 77 -0.63 -6.92 1.24
N GLU A 78 0.09 -8.02 1.05
CA GLU A 78 -0.55 -9.34 0.97
C GLU A 78 -1.36 -9.72 2.21
N ARG A 79 -0.99 -9.21 3.38
CA ARG A 79 -1.66 -9.52 4.66
C ARG A 79 -2.72 -8.53 5.08
N GLN A 80 -2.62 -7.30 4.61
CA GLN A 80 -3.44 -6.19 5.13
C GLN A 80 -4.41 -5.64 4.09
N LEU A 81 -4.14 -5.84 2.80
CA LEU A 81 -4.97 -5.29 1.74
C LEU A 81 -5.82 -6.38 1.09
N THR A 82 -7.01 -5.96 0.67
CA THR A 82 -7.92 -6.75 -0.16
C THR A 82 -8.21 -6.00 -1.44
N ASN A 83 -8.61 -6.73 -2.48
CA ASN A 83 -9.03 -6.16 -3.77
C ASN A 83 -7.98 -5.24 -4.41
N TYR A 84 -6.72 -5.68 -4.43
CA TYR A 84 -5.61 -4.95 -5.03
C TYR A 84 -4.85 -5.80 -6.07
N GLU A 85 -4.06 -5.11 -6.87
CA GLU A 85 -3.05 -5.68 -7.76
C GLU A 85 -1.73 -4.98 -7.48
N LEU A 86 -0.69 -5.73 -7.16
CA LEU A 86 0.63 -5.20 -6.89
C LEU A 86 1.62 -5.62 -7.97
N VAL A 87 2.38 -4.65 -8.46
CA VAL A 87 3.56 -4.88 -9.29
C VAL A 87 4.74 -4.12 -8.67
N CYS A 88 5.85 -4.81 -8.45
CA CYS A 88 7.09 -4.23 -7.97
C CYS A 88 8.13 -4.28 -9.10
N TYR A 89 8.54 -3.14 -9.63
CA TYR A 89 9.55 -3.06 -10.68
C TYR A 89 10.95 -2.89 -10.07
N GLU A 90 11.84 -3.84 -10.37
CA GLU A 90 13.24 -3.84 -9.94
C GLU A 90 14.17 -3.77 -11.15
N LYS A 91 15.06 -2.77 -11.16
CA LYS A 91 16.03 -2.55 -12.26
C LYS A 91 17.11 -3.63 -12.37
N ASN A 92 17.45 -4.25 -11.23
CA ASN A 92 18.46 -5.30 -11.17
C ASN A 92 17.86 -6.67 -11.51
N GLY A 93 18.73 -7.66 -11.69
CA GLY A 93 18.31 -9.05 -11.93
C GLY A 93 17.89 -9.84 -10.69
N GLU A 94 17.96 -9.23 -9.49
CA GLU A 94 17.64 -9.86 -8.23
C GLU A 94 17.16 -8.82 -7.22
N VAL A 95 16.45 -9.26 -6.19
CA VAL A 95 16.01 -8.46 -5.04
C VAL A 95 17.17 -8.11 -4.12
N GLY A 96 16.96 -7.20 -3.16
CA GLY A 96 17.93 -6.88 -2.10
C GLY A 96 18.48 -5.44 -2.17
N GLY A 97 18.23 -4.71 -3.27
CA GLY A 97 18.54 -3.28 -3.38
C GLY A 97 20.01 -2.94 -3.09
N THR A 98 20.26 -2.14 -2.06
CA THR A 98 21.60 -1.71 -1.63
C THR A 98 22.56 -2.88 -1.42
N TRP A 99 22.07 -3.98 -0.84
CA TRP A 99 22.89 -5.14 -0.50
C TRP A 99 23.19 -6.04 -1.68
N LEU A 100 22.42 -5.96 -2.74
CA LEU A 100 22.76 -6.56 -4.04
C LEU A 100 23.82 -5.74 -4.77
N GLN A 101 23.74 -4.41 -4.72
CA GLN A 101 24.54 -3.53 -5.56
C GLN A 101 25.90 -3.20 -4.96
N ASN A 102 26.00 -3.01 -3.64
CA ASN A 102 27.24 -2.67 -2.96
C ASN A 102 28.04 -3.93 -2.65
N ARG A 103 29.07 -4.17 -3.48
CA ARG A 103 29.92 -5.36 -3.45
C ARG A 103 31.39 -5.05 -3.20
N TYR A 104 31.72 -3.84 -2.76
CA TYR A 104 33.10 -3.47 -2.46
C TYR A 104 33.61 -4.24 -1.24
N PRO A 105 34.96 -4.49 -1.13
CA PRO A 105 35.55 -5.16 -0.01
C PRO A 105 35.20 -4.47 1.32
N GLY A 106 34.79 -5.24 2.33
CA GLY A 106 34.42 -4.72 3.64
C GLY A 106 33.02 -4.11 3.72
N CYS A 107 32.20 -4.15 2.65
CA CYS A 107 30.80 -3.68 2.72
C CYS A 107 30.01 -4.48 3.75
N ALA A 108 29.60 -3.79 4.81
CA ALA A 108 28.85 -4.36 5.96
C ALA A 108 27.81 -3.36 6.45
N CYS A 109 26.90 -3.80 7.31
CA CYS A 109 26.04 -2.88 8.03
C CYS A 109 26.84 -2.10 9.09
N ASP A 110 26.38 -0.90 9.41
CA ASP A 110 26.95 0.02 10.40
C ASP A 110 26.23 -0.04 11.76
N VAL A 111 25.29 -0.97 11.89
CA VAL A 111 24.58 -1.29 13.13
C VAL A 111 24.69 -2.77 13.43
N PRO A 112 24.46 -3.23 14.70
CA PRO A 112 24.46 -4.65 15.03
C PRO A 112 23.50 -5.44 14.13
N ALA A 113 23.99 -6.54 13.54
CA ALA A 113 23.25 -7.31 12.55
C ALA A 113 21.88 -7.80 13.06
N HIS A 114 21.76 -8.08 14.37
CA HIS A 114 20.52 -8.54 14.97
C HIS A 114 19.38 -7.53 14.94
N ILE A 115 19.69 -6.23 14.83
CA ILE A 115 18.67 -5.19 14.65
C ILE A 115 18.49 -4.79 13.18
N TYR A 116 19.36 -5.31 12.29
CA TYR A 116 19.28 -5.04 10.85
C TYR A 116 18.39 -6.08 10.13
N THR A 117 17.23 -6.32 10.70
CA THR A 117 16.21 -7.25 10.20
C THR A 117 14.84 -6.62 10.27
N TYR A 118 13.84 -7.23 9.62
CA TYR A 118 12.47 -6.90 9.94
C TYR A 118 12.13 -7.40 11.34
N THR A 119 11.48 -6.59 12.15
CA THR A 119 11.10 -6.91 13.54
C THR A 119 10.21 -8.15 13.64
N PHE A 120 9.48 -8.45 12.59
CA PHE A 120 8.60 -9.63 12.49
C PHE A 120 9.26 -10.84 11.82
N GLU A 121 10.53 -10.72 11.36
CA GLU A 121 11.32 -11.78 10.75
C GLU A 121 12.79 -11.66 11.21
N PRO A 122 13.08 -11.90 12.48
CA PRO A 122 14.44 -11.83 13.01
C PRO A 122 15.32 -12.93 12.46
N ASN A 123 16.61 -12.65 12.31
CA ASN A 123 17.63 -13.65 12.04
C ASN A 123 18.57 -13.79 13.26
N PRO A 124 18.49 -14.89 14.03
CA PRO A 124 19.37 -15.08 15.17
C PRO A 124 20.78 -15.66 14.80
N PHE A 125 20.98 -16.03 13.53
CA PHE A 125 22.16 -16.79 13.10
C PHE A 125 23.17 -15.95 12.31
N TRP A 126 23.31 -14.67 12.64
CA TRP A 126 24.33 -13.82 12.03
C TRP A 126 25.74 -14.29 12.41
N LYS A 127 26.65 -14.35 11.41
CA LYS A 127 28.03 -14.82 11.60
C LYS A 127 28.92 -13.77 12.26
N SER A 128 28.54 -12.49 12.15
CA SER A 128 29.32 -11.36 12.65
C SER A 128 28.43 -10.33 13.33
N TYR A 129 28.99 -9.58 14.27
CA TYR A 129 28.28 -8.49 14.94
C TYR A 129 27.81 -7.42 13.94
N TYR A 130 28.65 -7.11 12.95
CA TYR A 130 28.30 -6.33 11.78
C TYR A 130 28.28 -7.26 10.56
N ALA A 131 27.10 -7.61 10.07
CA ALA A 131 26.96 -8.53 8.95
C ALA A 131 27.46 -7.91 7.64
N TYR A 132 28.14 -8.70 6.84
CA TYR A 132 28.62 -8.29 5.52
C TYR A 132 27.52 -8.34 4.47
N SER A 133 27.68 -7.54 3.41
CA SER A 133 26.74 -7.41 2.31
C SER A 133 26.21 -8.74 1.76
N PRO A 134 27.01 -9.79 1.52
CA PRO A 134 26.49 -11.05 1.01
C PRO A 134 25.51 -11.74 1.96
N GLU A 135 25.75 -11.66 3.27
CA GLU A 135 24.89 -12.30 4.27
C GLU A 135 23.57 -11.54 4.43
N ILE A 136 23.61 -10.21 4.36
CA ILE A 136 22.39 -9.39 4.39
C ILE A 136 21.59 -9.60 3.10
N GLN A 137 22.25 -9.72 1.96
CA GLN A 137 21.60 -10.04 0.70
C GLN A 137 20.88 -11.40 0.78
N ASP A 138 21.55 -12.41 1.32
CA ASP A 138 20.98 -13.74 1.52
C ASP A 138 19.74 -13.71 2.43
N TYR A 139 19.76 -12.89 3.48
CA TYR A 139 18.59 -12.68 4.34
C TYR A 139 17.39 -12.15 3.54
N PHE A 140 17.57 -11.13 2.68
CA PHE A 140 16.47 -10.58 1.88
C PHE A 140 15.97 -11.56 0.81
N VAL A 141 16.87 -12.33 0.19
CA VAL A 141 16.49 -13.37 -0.77
C VAL A 141 15.67 -14.45 -0.06
N LYS A 142 16.15 -14.98 1.07
CA LYS A 142 15.42 -15.97 1.88
C LYS A 142 14.06 -15.45 2.36
N PHE A 143 13.98 -14.19 2.77
CA PHE A 143 12.71 -13.54 3.11
C PHE A 143 11.75 -13.55 1.93
N CYS A 144 12.22 -13.14 0.76
CA CYS A 144 11.44 -13.12 -0.47
C CYS A 144 10.90 -14.51 -0.83
N GLU A 145 11.74 -15.54 -0.75
CA GLU A 145 11.37 -16.93 -1.06
C GLU A 145 10.38 -17.50 -0.02
N LYS A 146 10.70 -17.32 1.28
CA LYS A 146 9.87 -17.82 2.39
C LYS A 146 8.42 -17.35 2.24
N TYR A 147 8.21 -16.11 1.86
CA TYR A 147 6.89 -15.51 1.70
C TYR A 147 6.38 -15.48 0.27
N GLN A 148 7.07 -16.14 -0.67
CA GLN A 148 6.67 -16.26 -2.08
C GLN A 148 6.40 -14.91 -2.75
N LEU A 149 7.18 -13.88 -2.41
CA LEU A 149 6.94 -12.52 -2.87
C LEU A 149 7.34 -12.27 -4.32
N ARG A 150 8.08 -13.20 -4.94
CA ARG A 150 8.51 -13.08 -6.36
C ARG A 150 7.34 -12.90 -7.32
N LYS A 151 6.17 -13.40 -6.98
CA LYS A 151 4.95 -13.24 -7.80
C LYS A 151 4.57 -11.78 -8.07
N TYR A 152 5.02 -10.85 -7.21
CA TYR A 152 4.79 -9.41 -7.36
C TYR A 152 5.95 -8.70 -8.04
N ILE A 153 7.13 -9.32 -8.16
CA ILE A 153 8.38 -8.64 -8.50
C ILE A 153 8.76 -8.93 -9.96
N LYS A 154 8.93 -7.87 -10.74
CA LYS A 154 9.48 -7.91 -12.09
C LYS A 154 10.90 -7.36 -12.08
N VAL A 155 11.88 -8.26 -12.11
CA VAL A 155 13.30 -7.91 -12.18
C VAL A 155 13.70 -7.46 -13.59
N LYS A 156 14.83 -6.74 -13.71
CA LYS A 156 15.32 -6.14 -14.98
C LYS A 156 14.32 -5.16 -15.60
N HIS A 157 13.46 -4.57 -14.78
CA HIS A 157 12.51 -3.55 -15.18
C HIS A 157 12.86 -2.24 -14.47
N ARG A 158 13.33 -1.28 -15.24
CA ARG A 158 13.76 0.01 -14.70
C ARG A 158 12.68 1.05 -14.92
N VAL A 159 12.15 1.61 -13.84
CA VAL A 159 11.26 2.77 -13.92
C VAL A 159 12.09 3.99 -14.31
N LEU A 160 11.70 4.66 -15.38
CA LEU A 160 12.35 5.85 -15.93
C LEU A 160 11.69 7.12 -15.44
N SER A 161 10.37 7.16 -15.52
CA SER A 161 9.56 8.31 -15.12
C SER A 161 8.20 7.87 -14.59
N ALA A 162 7.52 8.79 -13.88
CA ALA A 162 6.15 8.62 -13.48
C ALA A 162 5.45 9.98 -13.49
N THR A 163 4.32 10.08 -14.18
CA THR A 163 3.55 11.31 -14.35
C THR A 163 2.13 11.10 -13.85
N TRP A 164 1.65 12.01 -13.01
CA TRP A 164 0.28 12.00 -12.53
C TRP A 164 -0.67 12.60 -13.57
N HIS A 165 -1.78 11.93 -13.83
CA HIS A 165 -2.87 12.40 -14.69
C HIS A 165 -4.09 12.67 -13.84
N GLU A 166 -4.35 13.95 -13.58
CA GLU A 166 -5.44 14.40 -12.70
C GLU A 166 -6.82 13.94 -13.19
N GLU A 167 -7.09 14.09 -14.48
CA GLU A 167 -8.38 13.69 -15.06
C GLU A 167 -8.69 12.20 -14.91
N LYS A 168 -7.66 11.35 -14.92
CA LYS A 168 -7.80 9.90 -14.79
C LYS A 168 -7.65 9.41 -13.35
N GLY A 169 -7.11 10.26 -12.45
CA GLY A 169 -6.75 9.87 -11.10
C GLY A 169 -5.73 8.71 -11.07
N GLN A 170 -4.73 8.75 -11.97
CA GLN A 170 -3.78 7.66 -12.18
C GLN A 170 -2.38 8.16 -12.50
N TRP A 171 -1.39 7.37 -12.12
CA TRP A 171 -0.01 7.51 -12.55
C TRP A 171 0.21 6.78 -13.87
N ALA A 172 0.85 7.42 -14.83
CA ALA A 172 1.49 6.79 -15.98
C ALA A 172 2.97 6.59 -15.64
N VAL A 173 3.45 5.36 -15.74
CA VAL A 173 4.79 4.94 -15.32
C VAL A 173 5.53 4.38 -16.54
N GLU A 174 6.62 5.03 -16.95
CA GLU A 174 7.48 4.54 -18.01
C GLU A 174 8.48 3.54 -17.45
N VAL A 175 8.51 2.37 -18.05
CA VAL A 175 9.34 1.25 -17.63
C VAL A 175 10.16 0.75 -18.79
N GLU A 176 11.47 0.61 -18.59
CA GLU A 176 12.41 0.00 -19.53
C GLU A 176 12.63 -1.48 -19.18
N HIS A 177 12.48 -2.35 -20.15
CA HIS A 177 12.84 -3.77 -20.06
C HIS A 177 13.54 -4.22 -21.35
N ASN A 178 14.75 -4.76 -21.24
CA ASN A 178 15.55 -5.24 -22.39
C ASN A 178 15.71 -4.19 -23.52
N GLY A 179 15.89 -2.92 -23.16
CA GLY A 179 16.03 -1.82 -24.12
C GLY A 179 14.72 -1.32 -24.75
N GLN A 180 13.59 -1.91 -24.39
CA GLN A 180 12.27 -1.45 -24.81
C GLN A 180 11.59 -0.69 -23.69
N VAL A 181 11.00 0.46 -24.02
CA VAL A 181 10.25 1.29 -23.09
C VAL A 181 8.75 1.07 -23.33
N PHE A 182 8.02 0.83 -22.26
CA PHE A 182 6.56 0.76 -22.29
C PHE A 182 5.95 1.59 -21.15
N THR A 183 4.71 1.98 -21.29
CA THR A 183 3.98 2.70 -20.26
C THR A 183 3.04 1.75 -19.54
N ASP A 184 3.16 1.72 -18.21
CA ASP A 184 2.21 1.08 -17.31
C ASP A 184 1.47 2.15 -16.48
N TRP A 185 0.45 1.77 -15.76
CA TRP A 185 -0.35 2.70 -14.98
C TRP A 185 -0.68 2.16 -13.58
N CYS A 186 -0.92 3.05 -12.62
CA CYS A 186 -1.41 2.65 -11.30
C CYS A 186 -2.24 3.76 -10.64
N HIS A 187 -3.02 3.37 -9.64
CA HIS A 187 -3.72 4.33 -8.77
C HIS A 187 -2.79 4.84 -7.67
N VAL A 188 -1.91 3.98 -7.16
CA VAL A 188 -0.97 4.28 -6.09
C VAL A 188 0.44 3.95 -6.55
N LEU A 189 1.32 4.94 -6.51
CA LEU A 189 2.75 4.78 -6.77
C LEU A 189 3.51 4.86 -5.45
N VAL A 190 4.28 3.82 -5.14
CA VAL A 190 5.15 3.76 -3.96
C VAL A 190 6.60 3.85 -4.41
N ASN A 191 7.29 4.89 -4.00
CA ASN A 191 8.69 5.10 -4.35
C ASN A 191 9.61 4.45 -3.32
N GLY A 192 10.17 3.28 -3.64
CA GLY A 192 11.18 2.57 -2.86
C GLY A 192 12.54 2.50 -3.58
N SER A 193 12.87 3.47 -4.43
CA SER A 193 14.08 3.48 -5.25
C SER A 193 15.40 3.52 -4.45
N GLY A 194 15.35 3.90 -3.18
CA GLY A 194 16.51 3.99 -2.28
C GLY A 194 17.31 5.27 -2.45
N LEU A 195 18.11 5.60 -1.44
CA LEU A 195 18.94 6.81 -1.39
C LEU A 195 20.42 6.51 -1.52
N LEU A 196 20.89 5.34 -1.09
CA LEU A 196 22.31 4.99 -0.93
C LEU A 196 22.91 4.26 -2.14
N ASN A 197 22.32 4.41 -3.31
CA ASN A 197 22.59 3.58 -4.46
C ASN A 197 23.63 4.18 -5.43
N LYS A 198 23.67 5.50 -5.57
CA LYS A 198 24.63 6.21 -6.41
C LYS A 198 25.16 7.40 -5.63
N TYR A 199 26.45 7.39 -5.35
CA TYR A 199 27.11 8.60 -4.86
C TYR A 199 27.23 9.62 -5.99
N ARG A 200 27.02 10.88 -5.67
CA ARG A 200 27.38 12.01 -6.55
C ARG A 200 28.66 12.60 -6.03
N CYS A 201 29.78 12.30 -6.70
CA CYS A 201 30.97 13.11 -6.51
C CYS A 201 30.69 14.51 -7.07
N LYS A 202 30.59 15.50 -6.20
CA LYS A 202 30.87 16.87 -6.59
C LYS A 202 32.40 16.96 -6.64
N LEU A 203 33.01 16.70 -7.78
CA LEU A 203 34.36 17.17 -8.06
C LEU A 203 34.23 18.68 -8.13
N ALA A 204 34.88 19.36 -7.18
CA ALA A 204 35.04 20.80 -7.18
C ALA A 204 35.88 21.25 -8.36
#